data_3f4cb248545e6357ab2cc80a16466f26
#
_entry.id   3f4cb248545e6357ab2cc80a16466f26
#
_cell.length_a   1.000
_cell.length_b   1.000
_cell.length_c   1.000
_cell.angle_alpha   90.00
_cell.angle_beta   90.00
_cell.angle_gamma   90.00
#
_symmetry.space_group_name_H-M   'P 1'
#
loop_
_entity.id
_entity.type
_entity.pdbx_description
1 polymer ?
#
loop_
_entity_poly.entity_id
_entity_poly.type
_entity_poly.pdbx_seq_one_letter_code
_entity_poly.pdbx_strand_id
1 'polypeptide(L)'
;MWNHEITLIAKKIIGTDKLKQNITEEVKTVLLCRKKSITRSEFYQANQAGIRPSLVVDIHSFEYDNQELAEFEGKRYRILKTYPVDLETLELTMTEKLS
;
A
#
# COMPACT_ATOMS: atom_id res chain seq x y z
N MET A 1 -18.54 2.98 4.20
CA MET A 1 -18.31 2.38 5.51
C MET A 1 -16.97 1.67 5.52
N TRP A 2 -16.19 1.82 6.57
CA TRP A 2 -14.81 1.31 6.68
C TRP A 2 -14.82 -0.08 7.32
N ASN A 3 -15.17 -1.11 6.55
CA ASN A 3 -15.41 -2.45 7.06
C ASN A 3 -14.43 -3.51 6.54
N HIS A 4 -13.35 -3.08 5.90
CA HIS A 4 -12.26 -3.96 5.50
C HIS A 4 -11.01 -3.63 6.31
N GLU A 5 -10.12 -4.62 6.46
CA GLU A 5 -8.84 -4.41 7.11
C GLU A 5 -7.72 -4.51 6.08
N ILE A 6 -6.72 -3.63 6.21
CA ILE A 6 -5.50 -3.69 5.42
C ILE A 6 -4.32 -3.62 6.37
N THR A 7 -3.27 -4.38 6.08
CA THR A 7 -2.03 -4.34 6.85
C THR A 7 -0.99 -3.60 6.03
N LEU A 8 -0.55 -2.44 6.52
CA LEU A 8 0.54 -1.70 5.88
C LEU A 8 1.87 -2.21 6.41
N ILE A 9 2.82 -2.42 5.53
CA ILE A 9 4.11 -3.03 5.86
C ILE A 9 5.22 -2.05 5.54
N ALA A 10 6.00 -1.68 6.56
CA ALA A 10 7.19 -0.88 6.41
C ALA A 10 8.41 -1.73 6.72
N LYS A 11 9.50 -1.51 5.99
CA LYS A 11 10.78 -2.13 6.31
C LYS A 11 11.62 -1.13 7.10
N LYS A 12 12.08 -1.56 8.26
CA LYS A 12 12.89 -0.74 9.15
C LYS A 12 14.26 -1.38 9.33
N ILE A 13 15.31 -0.56 9.23
CA ILE A 13 16.67 -1.02 9.51
C ILE A 13 16.86 -1.04 11.02
N ILE A 14 17.13 -2.22 11.59
CA ILE A 14 17.29 -2.41 13.02
C ILE A 14 18.75 -2.59 13.43
N GLY A 15 19.66 -2.70 12.47
CA GLY A 15 21.09 -2.85 12.76
C GLY A 15 21.87 -3.27 11.53
N THR A 16 23.16 -3.58 11.76
CA THR A 16 24.02 -4.14 10.72
C THR A 16 24.65 -5.43 11.24
N ASP A 17 24.90 -6.36 10.34
CA ASP A 17 25.56 -7.63 10.68
C ASP A 17 27.09 -7.48 10.60
N LYS A 18 27.80 -8.60 10.79
CA LYS A 18 29.27 -8.62 10.76
C LYS A 18 29.85 -8.29 9.38
N LEU A 19 29.03 -8.43 8.33
CA LEU A 19 29.43 -8.14 6.95
C LEU A 19 29.04 -6.70 6.55
N LYS A 20 28.59 -5.89 7.50
CA LYS A 20 28.09 -4.52 7.28
C LYS A 20 26.85 -4.46 6.39
N GLN A 21 26.07 -5.56 6.34
CA GLN A 21 24.80 -5.59 5.66
C GLN A 21 23.69 -5.13 6.60
N ASN A 22 22.75 -4.38 6.08
CA ASN A 22 21.63 -3.89 6.88
C ASN A 22 20.71 -5.05 7.25
N ILE A 23 20.38 -5.16 8.52
CA ILE A 23 19.35 -6.08 9.00
C ILE A 23 18.04 -5.30 9.02
N THR A 24 17.05 -5.80 8.31
CA THR A 24 15.74 -5.14 8.22
C THR A 24 14.66 -5.95 8.91
N GLU A 25 13.69 -5.26 9.45
CA GLU A 25 12.50 -5.85 10.06
C GLU A 25 11.26 -5.27 9.40
N GLU A 26 10.26 -6.11 9.17
CA GLU A 26 8.97 -5.66 8.69
C GLU A 26 8.12 -5.21 9.87
N VAL A 27 7.67 -3.96 9.82
CA VAL A 27 6.74 -3.41 10.81
C VAL A 27 5.36 -3.39 10.16
N LYS A 28 4.42 -4.12 10.76
CA LYS A 28 3.06 -4.28 10.24
C LYS A 28 2.09 -3.45 11.07
N THR A 29 1.28 -2.66 10.40
CA THR A 29 0.24 -1.85 11.02
C THR A 29 -1.10 -2.20 10.40
N VAL A 30 -2.04 -2.67 11.20
CA VAL A 30 -3.38 -3.04 10.73
C VAL A 30 -4.28 -1.83 10.82
N LEU A 31 -4.92 -1.47 9.71
CA LEU A 31 -5.81 -0.33 9.59
C LEU A 31 -7.16 -0.77 9.04
N LEU A 32 -8.19 0.01 9.34
CA LEU A 32 -9.46 -0.11 8.64
C LEU A 32 -9.37 0.63 7.32
N CYS A 33 -9.98 0.07 6.28
CA CYS A 33 -9.99 0.67 4.96
C CYS A 33 -11.34 0.47 4.29
N ARG A 34 -11.54 1.22 3.20
CA ARG A 34 -12.71 1.08 2.35
C ARG A 34 -12.23 0.73 0.95
N LYS A 35 -12.63 -0.45 0.46
CA LYS A 35 -12.28 -0.88 -0.88
C LYS A 35 -13.05 -0.06 -1.92
N LYS A 36 -12.36 0.39 -2.96
CA LYS A 36 -12.93 1.15 -4.05
C LYS A 36 -12.76 0.40 -5.37
N SER A 37 -13.62 0.71 -6.32
CA SER A 37 -13.47 0.21 -7.68
C SER A 37 -12.44 1.05 -8.43
N ILE A 38 -11.62 0.39 -9.25
CA ILE A 38 -10.68 1.08 -10.12
C ILE A 38 -11.46 1.70 -11.27
N THR A 39 -11.29 3.00 -11.51
CA THR A 39 -11.96 3.65 -12.61
C THR A 39 -11.36 3.23 -13.95
N ARG A 40 -12.20 3.26 -15.00
CA ARG A 40 -11.77 2.85 -16.33
C ARG A 40 -10.61 3.70 -16.86
N SER A 41 -10.65 5.00 -16.61
CA SER A 41 -9.59 5.89 -17.06
C SER A 41 -8.26 5.62 -16.35
N GLU A 42 -8.29 5.35 -15.05
CA GLU A 42 -7.08 4.97 -14.30
C GLU A 42 -6.48 3.67 -14.82
N PHE A 43 -7.34 2.70 -15.13
CA PHE A 43 -6.89 1.42 -15.68
C PHE A 43 -6.17 1.61 -17.02
N TYR A 44 -6.71 2.42 -17.91
CA TYR A 44 -6.10 2.68 -19.21
C TYR A 44 -4.76 3.41 -19.09
N GLN A 45 -4.70 4.44 -18.25
CA GLN A 45 -3.45 5.17 -18.05
C GLN A 45 -2.35 4.27 -17.47
N ALA A 46 -2.71 3.44 -16.52
CA ALA A 46 -1.76 2.52 -15.90
C ALA A 46 -1.27 1.47 -16.90
N ASN A 47 -2.15 0.95 -17.76
CA ASN A 47 -1.75 -0.01 -18.78
C ASN A 47 -0.74 0.56 -19.77
N GLN A 48 -0.91 1.82 -20.17
CA GLN A 48 0.03 2.48 -21.07
C GLN A 48 1.40 2.64 -20.45
N ALA A 49 1.47 2.79 -19.14
CA ALA A 49 2.72 2.88 -18.41
C ALA A 49 3.31 1.51 -18.04
N GLY A 50 2.66 0.41 -18.42
CA GLY A 50 3.07 -0.94 -18.05
C GLY A 50 2.76 -1.32 -16.62
N ILE A 51 1.96 -0.52 -15.92
CA ILE A 51 1.56 -0.71 -14.54
C ILE A 51 0.08 -1.08 -14.51
N ARG A 52 -0.27 -2.15 -13.77
CA ARG A 52 -1.66 -2.60 -13.67
C ARG A 52 -2.13 -2.48 -12.23
N PRO A 53 -2.91 -1.44 -11.88
CA PRO A 53 -3.47 -1.37 -10.53
C PRO A 53 -4.45 -2.52 -10.30
N SER A 54 -4.29 -3.21 -9.19
CA SER A 54 -5.11 -4.37 -8.82
C SER A 54 -6.11 -4.03 -7.72
N LEU A 55 -5.83 -2.99 -6.93
CA LEU A 55 -6.60 -2.67 -5.75
C LEU A 55 -6.49 -1.18 -5.45
N VAL A 56 -7.63 -0.58 -5.12
CA VAL A 56 -7.68 0.80 -4.64
C VAL A 56 -8.47 0.80 -3.35
N VAL A 57 -7.90 1.38 -2.31
CA VAL A 57 -8.56 1.51 -1.00
C VAL A 57 -8.40 2.92 -0.47
N ASP A 58 -9.35 3.36 0.36
CA ASP A 58 -9.21 4.57 1.17
C ASP A 58 -8.82 4.18 2.58
N ILE A 59 -7.89 4.92 3.16
CA ILE A 59 -7.52 4.81 4.58
C ILE A 59 -7.61 6.20 5.22
N HIS A 60 -7.52 6.26 6.54
CA HIS A 60 -7.38 7.53 7.24
C HIS A 60 -5.97 8.07 7.01
N SER A 61 -5.87 9.32 6.53
CA SER A 61 -4.59 9.88 6.10
C SER A 61 -3.55 9.94 7.22
N PHE A 62 -3.98 10.19 8.45
CA PHE A 62 -3.06 10.29 9.59
C PHE A 62 -2.45 8.94 9.99
N GLU A 63 -2.97 7.83 9.48
CA GLU A 63 -2.46 6.50 9.78
C GLU A 63 -1.39 6.03 8.79
N TYR A 64 -1.21 6.77 7.69
CA TYR A 64 -0.22 6.41 6.67
C TYR A 64 1.15 6.99 7.01
N ASP A 65 2.18 6.15 6.98
CA ASP A 65 3.55 6.54 7.31
C ASP A 65 4.51 6.09 6.20
N ASN A 66 4.16 6.42 4.96
CA ASN A 66 4.98 6.15 3.76
C ASN A 66 5.35 4.69 3.55
N GLN A 67 4.52 3.76 4.01
CA GLN A 67 4.72 2.35 3.75
C GLN A 67 4.61 2.08 2.25
N GLU A 68 5.46 1.18 1.75
CA GLU A 68 5.49 0.84 0.33
C GLU A 68 4.75 -0.46 0.02
N LEU A 69 4.51 -1.28 1.03
CA LEU A 69 3.88 -2.58 0.90
C LEU A 69 2.61 -2.66 1.73
N ALA A 70 1.69 -3.50 1.29
CA ALA A 70 0.46 -3.76 2.02
C ALA A 70 0.05 -5.21 1.84
N GLU A 71 -0.75 -5.71 2.78
CA GLU A 71 -1.37 -7.03 2.69
C GLU A 71 -2.87 -6.86 2.86
N PHE A 72 -3.64 -7.42 1.93
CA PHE A 72 -5.09 -7.32 1.91
C PHE A 72 -5.68 -8.66 1.47
N GLU A 73 -6.55 -9.22 2.28
CA GLU A 73 -7.21 -10.51 2.02
C GLU A 73 -6.21 -11.63 1.69
N GLY A 74 -5.09 -11.65 2.42
CA GLY A 74 -4.08 -12.70 2.26
C GLY A 74 -3.13 -12.51 1.08
N LYS A 75 -3.25 -11.42 0.34
CA LYS A 75 -2.37 -11.12 -0.79
C LYS A 75 -1.51 -9.91 -0.48
N ARG A 76 -0.29 -9.92 -0.98
CA ARG A 76 0.65 -8.82 -0.80
C ARG A 76 0.61 -7.90 -2.02
N TYR A 77 0.58 -6.60 -1.75
CA TYR A 77 0.51 -5.55 -2.77
C TYR A 77 1.63 -4.55 -2.58
N ARG A 78 2.02 -3.91 -3.67
CA ARG A 78 2.92 -2.75 -3.64
C ARG A 78 2.09 -1.49 -3.86
N ILE A 79 2.32 -0.49 -3.01
CA ILE A 79 1.63 0.80 -3.12
C ILE A 79 2.30 1.60 -4.24
N LEU A 80 1.55 1.88 -5.30
CA LEU A 80 2.06 2.60 -6.47
C LEU A 80 2.00 4.11 -6.28
N LYS A 81 0.89 4.59 -5.75
CA LYS A 81 0.68 6.02 -5.53
C LYS A 81 -0.34 6.24 -4.44
N THR A 82 -0.29 7.43 -3.87
CA THR A 82 -1.27 7.89 -2.88
C THR A 82 -1.92 9.16 -3.40
N TYR A 83 -3.17 9.37 -3.03
CA TYR A 83 -3.91 10.57 -3.41
C TYR A 83 -4.75 11.05 -2.23
N PRO A 84 -4.54 12.29 -1.75
CA PRO A 84 -5.38 12.82 -0.68
C PRO A 84 -6.76 13.19 -1.24
N VAL A 85 -7.77 12.42 -0.83
CA VAL A 85 -9.17 12.67 -1.25
C VAL A 85 -9.71 13.90 -0.53
N ASP A 86 -9.41 13.97 0.77
CA ASP A 86 -9.75 15.10 1.62
C ASP A 86 -8.75 15.18 2.77
N LEU A 87 -9.02 16.01 3.79
CA LEU A 87 -8.09 16.20 4.90
C LEU A 87 -7.90 14.94 5.75
N GLU A 88 -8.85 14.03 5.74
CA GLU A 88 -8.84 12.86 6.60
C GLU A 88 -8.67 11.55 5.82
N THR A 89 -8.82 11.57 4.50
CA THR A 89 -8.88 10.37 3.69
C THR A 89 -7.77 10.36 2.65
N LEU A 90 -7.00 9.27 2.61
CA LEU A 90 -5.96 9.03 1.63
C LEU A 90 -6.32 7.81 0.80
N GLU A 91 -6.26 7.95 -0.52
CA GLU A 91 -6.48 6.85 -1.44
C GLU A 91 -5.15 6.18 -1.77
N LEU A 92 -5.10 4.87 -1.64
CA LEU A 92 -3.93 4.07 -2.01
C LEU A 92 -4.25 3.27 -3.26
N THR A 93 -3.44 3.44 -4.30
CA THR A 93 -3.51 2.63 -5.52
C THR A 93 -2.38 1.63 -5.49
N MET A 94 -2.71 0.35 -5.61
CA MET A 94 -1.76 -0.73 -5.38
C MET A 94 -1.80 -1.75 -6.51
N THR A 95 -0.67 -2.43 -6.71
CA THR A 95 -0.57 -3.55 -7.63
C THR A 95 -0.18 -4.81 -6.86
N GLU A 96 -0.70 -5.97 -7.30
CA GLU A 96 -0.33 -7.24 -6.68
C GLU A 96 1.16 -7.48 -6.86
N LYS A 97 1.84 -7.79 -5.74
CA LYS A 97 3.25 -8.10 -5.77
C LYS A 97 3.44 -9.55 -6.20
N LEU A 98 4.00 -9.73 -7.36
CA LEU A 98 4.41 -11.06 -7.85
C LEU A 98 5.81 -11.35 -7.32
N SER A 99 5.91 -12.38 -6.56
CA SER A 99 7.19 -12.83 -6.00
C SER A 99 7.95 -13.71 -6.98
#